data_9527299d50012dce6c3be4f159776970
#
_entry.id   9527299d50012dce6c3be4f159776970
#
_cell.length_a   1.000
_cell.length_b   1.000
_cell.length_c   1.000
_cell.angle_alpha   90.00
_cell.angle_beta   90.00
_cell.angle_gamma   90.00
#
_symmetry.space_group_name_H-M   'P 1'
#
loop_
_entity.id
_entity.type
_entity.pdbx_description
1 polymer ?
#
loop_
_entity_poly.entity_id
_entity_poly.type
_entity_poly.pdbx_seq_one_letter_code
_entity_poly.pdbx_strand_id
1 'polypeptide(L)'
;MGMESVYKLSVILNLVDNLSGQMNSVQSSVSGSVDKLNSAFGTMQKAGVAMAGIGGTITGLAMKTVTATFDTQNALGELSSLGVKDLKAVEDAAKSFSNTWAGTSKADFITASYDIKSGIASLTDEGVAQFTQLAALTGKATKSTTEEMGSLFATGYGIYKGFYDDMSDLEFGEMFSAGIATAVKNYKTSGSEMASAISALGATATNANVPLEEQLAIMGQLQTTMSGSEAATKYKSFLNQASSAGEKLGLTFLDTNNQLLSMPDILTELKSKYGETIDAVEKRELKEAFGTDEAVALIDLLYNNVETLDSGIQDLQGSMKNGISVTEEMAEAINNTPEQKFQVLKQQIHNNVEELGNGLLPAVNNTMDKVSGLIQKGSKWISNNQETVQSIMNIALKLGVFWIVNTFSDKFF
;
A
#
# COMPACT_ATOMS: atom_id res chain seq x y z
N MET A 1 -25.03 -24.98 10.42
CA MET A 1 -23.60 -24.79 10.68
C MET A 1 -23.04 -26.15 11.03
N GLY A 2 -22.17 -26.69 10.18
CA GLY A 2 -21.75 -28.09 10.30
C GLY A 2 -20.73 -28.27 11.45
N MET A 3 -20.77 -29.44 12.08
CA MET A 3 -19.85 -29.86 13.15
C MET A 3 -18.37 -29.68 12.81
N GLU A 4 -18.04 -29.64 11.54
CA GLU A 4 -16.66 -29.45 11.04
C GLU A 4 -16.11 -28.02 11.29
N SER A 5 -16.97 -27.01 11.25
CA SER A 5 -16.57 -25.62 11.55
C SER A 5 -16.37 -25.36 13.04
N VAL A 6 -17.15 -26.04 13.88
CA VAL A 6 -17.02 -25.97 15.36
C VAL A 6 -15.74 -26.70 15.81
N TYR A 7 -15.42 -27.81 15.14
CA TYR A 7 -14.19 -28.57 15.45
C TYR A 7 -12.92 -27.79 15.04
N LYS A 8 -12.93 -27.15 13.88
CA LYS A 8 -11.84 -26.26 13.46
C LYS A 8 -11.66 -25.05 14.38
N LEU A 9 -12.77 -24.47 14.85
CA LEU A 9 -12.73 -23.34 15.78
C LEU A 9 -12.18 -23.76 17.17
N SER A 10 -12.57 -24.92 17.69
CA SER A 10 -12.07 -25.43 18.98
C SER A 10 -10.60 -25.84 18.92
N VAL A 11 -10.11 -26.36 17.78
CA VAL A 11 -8.70 -26.66 17.57
C VAL A 11 -7.88 -25.35 17.50
N ILE A 12 -8.41 -24.32 16.84
CA ILE A 12 -7.74 -22.99 16.75
C ILE A 12 -7.71 -22.31 18.13
N LEU A 13 -8.80 -22.35 18.90
CA LEU A 13 -8.84 -21.79 20.27
C LEU A 13 -7.88 -22.51 21.22
N ASN A 14 -7.82 -23.85 21.17
CA ASN A 14 -6.85 -24.64 21.94
C ASN A 14 -5.39 -24.38 21.50
N LEU A 15 -5.15 -24.07 20.21
CA LEU A 15 -3.82 -23.69 19.72
C LEU A 15 -3.42 -22.31 20.25
N VAL A 16 -4.35 -21.35 20.29
CA VAL A 16 -4.11 -19.99 20.79
C VAL A 16 -3.88 -19.98 22.30
N ASP A 17 -4.64 -20.72 23.10
CA ASP A 17 -4.45 -20.84 24.54
C ASP A 17 -3.14 -21.56 24.90
N ASN A 18 -2.78 -22.61 24.16
CA ASN A 18 -1.49 -23.27 24.32
C ASN A 18 -0.31 -22.42 23.85
N LEU A 19 -0.49 -21.58 22.81
CA LEU A 19 0.54 -20.64 22.37
C LEU A 19 0.74 -19.51 23.37
N SER A 20 -0.31 -18.96 23.98
CA SER A 20 -0.21 -17.90 24.99
C SER A 20 0.49 -18.38 26.27
N GLY A 21 0.23 -19.61 26.72
CA GLY A 21 0.92 -20.22 27.87
C GLY A 21 2.37 -20.60 27.56
N GLN A 22 2.66 -21.03 26.33
CA GLN A 22 4.01 -21.39 25.89
C GLN A 22 4.85 -20.17 25.50
N MET A 23 4.24 -19.05 25.13
CA MET A 23 4.96 -17.83 24.77
C MET A 23 5.69 -17.20 25.95
N ASN A 24 5.13 -17.24 27.15
CA ASN A 24 5.84 -16.85 28.38
C ASN A 24 6.97 -17.84 28.74
N SER A 25 6.83 -19.12 28.41
CA SER A 25 7.88 -20.10 28.56
C SER A 25 8.92 -20.04 27.43
N VAL A 26 8.56 -19.64 26.24
CA VAL A 26 9.44 -19.38 25.08
C VAL A 26 10.28 -18.13 25.33
N GLN A 27 9.73 -17.07 25.90
CA GLN A 27 10.48 -15.85 26.24
C GLN A 27 11.55 -16.13 27.31
N SER A 28 11.24 -16.94 28.29
CA SER A 28 12.24 -17.41 29.30
C SER A 28 13.18 -18.50 28.74
N SER A 29 12.74 -19.29 27.77
CA SER A 29 13.58 -20.31 27.11
C SER A 29 14.46 -19.72 26.00
N VAL A 30 14.04 -18.63 25.34
CA VAL A 30 14.84 -17.93 24.32
C VAL A 30 16.02 -17.21 24.97
N SER A 31 15.85 -16.52 26.10
CA SER A 31 17.00 -15.97 26.83
C SER A 31 17.98 -17.07 27.31
N GLY A 32 17.47 -18.19 27.82
CA GLY A 32 18.30 -19.34 28.17
C GLY A 32 18.85 -20.13 26.97
N SER A 33 18.22 -20.04 25.81
CA SER A 33 18.65 -20.71 24.56
C SER A 33 19.66 -19.88 23.77
N VAL A 34 19.63 -18.56 23.85
CA VAL A 34 20.69 -17.69 23.34
C VAL A 34 22.00 -17.94 24.09
N ASP A 35 21.95 -18.10 25.41
CA ASP A 35 23.14 -18.45 26.20
C ASP A 35 23.62 -19.86 25.90
N LYS A 36 22.72 -20.83 25.67
CA LYS A 36 23.07 -22.19 25.27
C LYS A 36 23.54 -22.26 23.80
N LEU A 37 23.00 -21.46 22.91
CA LEU A 37 23.49 -21.30 21.53
C LEU A 37 24.88 -20.67 21.54
N ASN A 38 25.10 -19.59 22.29
CA ASN A 38 26.42 -18.99 22.45
C ASN A 38 27.45 -19.98 23.07
N SER A 39 27.03 -20.80 24.03
CA SER A 39 27.87 -21.85 24.63
C SER A 39 28.13 -23.00 23.65
N ALA A 40 27.12 -23.41 22.86
CA ALA A 40 27.26 -24.44 21.83
C ALA A 40 28.14 -23.97 20.67
N PHE A 41 28.00 -22.73 20.22
CA PHE A 41 28.89 -22.13 19.20
C PHE A 41 30.32 -21.97 19.74
N GLY A 42 30.52 -21.61 21.02
CA GLY A 42 31.82 -21.56 21.65
C GLY A 42 32.48 -22.93 21.75
N THR A 43 31.72 -24.00 21.93
CA THR A 43 32.20 -25.40 22.00
C THR A 43 32.46 -25.96 20.58
N MET A 44 31.66 -25.62 19.58
CA MET A 44 31.88 -25.96 18.17
C MET A 44 33.15 -25.32 17.60
N GLN A 45 33.53 -24.13 18.06
CA GLN A 45 34.77 -23.47 17.67
C GLN A 45 36.01 -24.23 18.15
N LYS A 46 35.89 -25.03 19.24
CA LYS A 46 36.95 -25.86 19.78
C LYS A 46 37.01 -27.26 19.21
N ALA A 47 35.95 -27.78 18.64
CA ALA A 47 35.83 -29.20 18.31
C ALA A 47 35.78 -29.50 16.81
N GLY A 48 35.99 -28.66 15.88
CA GLY A 48 36.25 -28.93 14.44
C GLY A 48 35.52 -30.11 13.76
N VAL A 49 34.46 -30.71 14.36
CA VAL A 49 33.84 -31.93 13.88
C VAL A 49 32.32 -31.95 14.12
N ALA A 50 31.59 -32.35 13.08
CA ALA A 50 30.22 -32.87 13.04
C ALA A 50 29.08 -31.89 13.25
N MET A 51 28.81 -31.09 12.23
CA MET A 51 27.57 -30.32 12.06
C MET A 51 26.39 -31.10 11.44
N ALA A 52 26.46 -32.41 11.35
CA ALA A 52 25.48 -33.18 10.57
C ALA A 52 24.31 -33.81 11.34
N GLY A 53 24.32 -33.83 12.70
CA GLY A 53 23.41 -34.71 13.42
C GLY A 53 22.39 -34.09 14.38
N ILE A 54 22.62 -32.90 14.94
CA ILE A 54 21.75 -32.32 15.98
C ILE A 54 21.27 -30.90 15.67
N GLY A 55 21.89 -30.21 14.71
CA GLY A 55 21.58 -28.82 14.32
C GLY A 55 20.35 -28.61 13.44
N GLY A 56 19.81 -29.65 12.83
CA GLY A 56 18.84 -29.51 11.74
C GLY A 56 17.46 -28.97 12.15
N THR A 57 17.00 -29.21 13.36
CA THR A 57 15.66 -28.77 13.79
C THR A 57 15.68 -27.42 14.47
N ILE A 58 16.68 -27.11 15.29
CA ILE A 58 16.79 -25.83 16.01
C ILE A 58 17.25 -24.73 15.03
N THR A 59 18.22 -25.03 14.15
CA THR A 59 18.65 -24.14 13.07
C THR A 59 17.53 -23.87 12.06
N GLY A 60 16.71 -24.86 11.73
CA GLY A 60 15.59 -24.70 10.82
C GLY A 60 14.49 -23.78 11.37
N LEU A 61 14.19 -23.83 12.67
CA LEU A 61 13.22 -22.95 13.30
C LEU A 61 13.78 -21.52 13.46
N ALA A 62 15.01 -21.38 13.91
CA ALA A 62 15.69 -20.09 14.04
C ALA A 62 15.85 -19.40 12.68
N MET A 63 16.20 -20.12 11.62
CA MET A 63 16.26 -19.58 10.27
C MET A 63 14.89 -19.11 9.77
N LYS A 64 13.81 -19.86 10.02
CA LYS A 64 12.46 -19.44 9.63
C LYS A 64 12.00 -18.16 10.34
N THR A 65 12.33 -18.00 11.61
CA THR A 65 11.99 -16.78 12.36
C THR A 65 12.80 -15.58 11.88
N VAL A 66 14.08 -15.77 11.57
CA VAL A 66 14.94 -14.71 11.03
C VAL A 66 14.53 -14.33 9.61
N THR A 67 14.25 -15.29 8.72
CA THR A 67 13.82 -14.98 7.37
C THR A 67 12.45 -14.28 7.34
N ALA A 68 11.58 -14.53 8.31
CA ALA A 68 10.31 -13.81 8.43
C ALA A 68 10.50 -12.30 8.66
N THR A 69 11.65 -11.86 9.16
CA THR A 69 11.93 -10.43 9.37
C THR A 69 12.43 -9.70 8.12
N PHE A 70 12.87 -10.42 7.08
CA PHE A 70 13.62 -9.83 5.97
C PHE A 70 12.80 -8.81 5.18
N ASP A 71 11.53 -9.09 4.91
CA ASP A 71 10.67 -8.17 4.15
C ASP A 71 10.49 -6.85 4.91
N THR A 72 10.21 -6.93 6.22
CA THR A 72 10.11 -5.74 7.09
C THR A 72 11.44 -4.99 7.18
N GLN A 73 12.56 -5.69 7.36
CA GLN A 73 13.89 -5.05 7.45
C GLN A 73 14.32 -4.39 6.13
N ASN A 74 14.01 -5.00 4.99
CA ASN A 74 14.25 -4.41 3.69
C ASN A 74 13.43 -3.12 3.49
N ALA A 75 12.14 -3.16 3.77
CA ALA A 75 11.27 -1.99 3.68
C ALA A 75 11.72 -0.85 4.61
N LEU A 76 12.14 -1.17 5.85
CA LEU A 76 12.73 -0.18 6.77
C LEU A 76 14.05 0.40 6.23
N GLY A 77 14.90 -0.43 5.60
CA GLY A 77 16.12 0.01 4.96
C GLY A 77 15.86 0.99 3.81
N GLU A 78 14.88 0.69 2.97
CA GLU A 78 14.44 1.57 1.88
C GLU A 78 13.91 2.90 2.44
N LEU A 79 13.01 2.86 3.42
CA LEU A 79 12.45 4.04 4.07
C LEU A 79 13.53 4.91 4.73
N SER A 80 14.54 4.30 5.36
CA SER A 80 15.69 4.97 5.94
C SER A 80 16.50 5.77 4.89
N SER A 81 16.54 5.28 3.65
CA SER A 81 17.25 5.96 2.55
C SER A 81 16.64 7.33 2.21
N LEU A 82 15.38 7.56 2.55
CA LEU A 82 14.68 8.85 2.39
C LEU A 82 14.87 9.79 3.59
N GLY A 83 15.74 9.43 4.55
CA GLY A 83 16.09 10.25 5.69
C GLY A 83 15.14 10.17 6.89
N VAL A 84 14.22 9.21 6.91
CA VAL A 84 13.39 8.89 8.09
C VAL A 84 14.34 8.34 9.18
N LYS A 85 14.29 8.97 10.35
CA LYS A 85 15.18 8.64 11.47
C LYS A 85 14.49 7.77 12.51
N ASP A 86 13.22 8.05 12.79
CA ASP A 86 12.40 7.25 13.72
C ASP A 86 11.69 6.12 12.99
N LEU A 87 12.47 5.16 12.49
CA LEU A 87 11.95 3.95 11.86
C LEU A 87 11.08 3.13 12.80
N LYS A 88 11.35 3.23 14.13
CA LYS A 88 10.59 2.51 15.12
C LYS A 88 9.14 3.00 15.20
N ALA A 89 8.90 4.31 15.10
CA ALA A 89 7.54 4.85 15.10
C ALA A 89 6.73 4.30 13.92
N VAL A 90 7.34 4.20 12.72
CA VAL A 90 6.68 3.61 11.55
C VAL A 90 6.46 2.11 11.71
N GLU A 91 7.44 1.37 12.25
CA GLU A 91 7.31 -0.08 12.50
C GLU A 91 6.22 -0.37 13.54
N ASP A 92 6.15 0.40 14.63
CA ASP A 92 5.12 0.26 15.67
C ASP A 92 3.71 0.56 15.09
N ALA A 93 3.57 1.59 14.25
CA ALA A 93 2.33 1.88 13.54
C ALA A 93 1.94 0.75 12.57
N ALA A 94 2.89 0.22 11.80
CA ALA A 94 2.71 -0.91 10.91
C ALA A 94 2.25 -2.17 11.65
N LYS A 95 2.89 -2.46 12.81
CA LYS A 95 2.50 -3.58 13.68
C LYS A 95 1.09 -3.40 14.24
N SER A 96 0.77 -2.20 14.73
CA SER A 96 -0.55 -1.88 15.26
C SER A 96 -1.62 -2.04 14.18
N PHE A 97 -1.37 -1.51 12.98
CA PHE A 97 -2.30 -1.60 11.85
C PHE A 97 -2.51 -3.05 11.43
N SER A 98 -1.44 -3.80 11.19
CA SER A 98 -1.53 -5.20 10.74
C SER A 98 -2.13 -6.13 11.78
N ASN A 99 -2.07 -5.78 13.07
CA ASN A 99 -2.72 -6.53 14.16
C ASN A 99 -4.23 -6.24 14.26
N THR A 100 -4.71 -5.19 13.61
CA THR A 100 -6.11 -4.74 13.67
C THR A 100 -6.84 -4.98 12.36
N TRP A 101 -6.19 -4.70 11.25
CA TRP A 101 -6.77 -4.68 9.91
C TRP A 101 -6.20 -5.80 9.03
N ALA A 102 -7.07 -6.65 8.52
CA ALA A 102 -6.67 -7.73 7.63
C ALA A 102 -6.27 -7.20 6.24
N GLY A 103 -5.28 -7.83 5.63
CA GLY A 103 -4.90 -7.61 4.23
C GLY A 103 -3.70 -6.69 4.04
N THR A 104 -3.17 -6.08 5.10
CA THR A 104 -1.94 -5.28 5.05
C THR A 104 -0.94 -5.84 6.05
N SER A 105 0.18 -6.36 5.59
CA SER A 105 1.29 -6.80 6.45
C SER A 105 2.09 -5.59 6.97
N LYS A 106 2.98 -5.84 7.95
CA LYS A 106 3.94 -4.81 8.40
C LYS A 106 4.80 -4.30 7.23
N ALA A 107 5.31 -5.20 6.42
CA ALA A 107 6.15 -4.86 5.27
C ALA A 107 5.38 -4.01 4.25
N ASP A 108 4.14 -4.38 3.88
CA ASP A 108 3.32 -3.60 2.96
C ASP A 108 3.06 -2.19 3.47
N PHE A 109 2.79 -2.05 4.78
CA PHE A 109 2.60 -0.74 5.40
C PHE A 109 3.88 0.12 5.30
N ILE A 110 5.05 -0.45 5.61
CA ILE A 110 6.32 0.28 5.57
C ILE A 110 6.72 0.62 4.13
N THR A 111 6.44 -0.26 3.17
CA THR A 111 6.64 0.02 1.74
C THR A 111 5.77 1.20 1.28
N ALA A 112 4.49 1.24 1.68
CA ALA A 112 3.63 2.38 1.39
C ALA A 112 4.11 3.67 2.09
N SER A 113 4.75 3.55 3.27
CA SER A 113 5.39 4.70 3.94
C SER A 113 6.54 5.30 3.12
N TYR A 114 7.26 4.47 2.36
CA TYR A 114 8.28 4.94 1.42
C TYR A 114 7.65 5.84 0.33
N ASP A 115 6.56 5.41 -0.29
CA ASP A 115 5.86 6.19 -1.32
C ASP A 115 5.34 7.51 -0.77
N ILE A 116 4.73 7.49 0.42
CA ILE A 116 4.26 8.67 1.14
C ILE A 116 5.42 9.64 1.41
N LYS A 117 6.52 9.17 2.00
CA LYS A 117 7.68 10.02 2.30
C LYS A 117 8.38 10.56 1.05
N SER A 118 8.47 9.73 0.00
CA SER A 118 9.03 10.13 -1.29
C SER A 118 8.21 11.23 -1.97
N GLY A 119 6.89 11.13 -1.91
CA GLY A 119 5.98 12.10 -2.51
C GLY A 119 5.73 13.34 -1.65
N ILE A 120 5.85 13.22 -0.32
CA ILE A 120 5.59 14.31 0.63
C ILE A 120 6.80 14.48 1.56
N ALA A 121 7.88 15.03 1.02
CA ALA A 121 9.16 15.17 1.73
C ALA A 121 9.06 16.02 3.02
N SER A 122 8.06 16.91 3.13
CA SER A 122 7.86 17.80 4.28
C SER A 122 7.31 17.07 5.53
N LEU A 123 6.72 15.86 5.39
CA LEU A 123 6.18 15.13 6.53
C LEU A 123 7.27 14.79 7.54
N THR A 124 6.95 14.97 8.82
CA THR A 124 7.74 14.44 9.94
C THR A 124 7.70 12.91 9.93
N ASP A 125 8.60 12.26 10.67
CA ASP A 125 8.60 10.79 10.76
C ASP A 125 7.27 10.25 11.34
N GLU A 126 6.68 10.94 12.32
CA GLU A 126 5.35 10.63 12.85
C GLU A 126 4.25 10.90 11.80
N GLY A 127 4.35 12.00 11.05
CA GLY A 127 3.43 12.34 9.97
C GLY A 127 3.43 11.29 8.86
N VAL A 128 4.58 10.69 8.53
CA VAL A 128 4.68 9.57 7.59
C VAL A 128 3.87 8.38 8.09
N ALA A 129 4.02 7.99 9.37
CA ALA A 129 3.27 6.89 9.94
C ALA A 129 1.76 7.14 9.94
N GLN A 130 1.32 8.35 10.32
CA GLN A 130 -0.09 8.76 10.35
C GLN A 130 -0.70 8.76 8.94
N PHE A 131 -0.02 9.37 7.97
CA PHE A 131 -0.49 9.40 6.57
C PHE A 131 -0.58 8.01 5.96
N THR A 132 0.39 7.14 6.26
CA THR A 132 0.36 5.75 5.80
C THR A 132 -0.81 5.00 6.43
N GLN A 133 -1.13 5.26 7.70
CA GLN A 133 -2.28 4.65 8.37
C GLN A 133 -3.59 5.06 7.69
N LEU A 134 -3.74 6.33 7.31
CA LEU A 134 -4.92 6.81 6.56
C LEU A 134 -5.01 6.15 5.18
N ALA A 135 -3.90 6.08 4.45
CA ALA A 135 -3.84 5.42 3.14
C ALA A 135 -4.22 3.93 3.25
N ALA A 136 -3.64 3.21 4.22
CA ALA A 136 -3.93 1.80 4.45
C ALA A 136 -5.40 1.56 4.83
N LEU A 137 -5.97 2.41 5.68
CA LEU A 137 -7.38 2.35 6.06
C LEU A 137 -8.30 2.62 4.86
N THR A 138 -7.94 3.61 4.04
CA THR A 138 -8.65 3.91 2.79
C THR A 138 -8.58 2.72 1.83
N GLY A 139 -7.42 2.08 1.71
CA GLY A 139 -7.26 0.85 0.94
C GLY A 139 -8.19 -0.26 1.43
N LYS A 140 -8.28 -0.45 2.74
CA LYS A 140 -9.22 -1.41 3.35
C LYS A 140 -10.67 -1.08 3.03
N ALA A 141 -11.08 0.18 3.22
CA ALA A 141 -12.45 0.64 2.97
C ALA A 141 -12.86 0.51 1.49
N THR A 142 -11.93 0.71 0.56
CA THR A 142 -12.18 0.77 -0.89
C THR A 142 -11.76 -0.49 -1.64
N LYS A 143 -11.32 -1.52 -0.93
CA LYS A 143 -10.82 -2.81 -1.48
C LYS A 143 -9.64 -2.64 -2.44
N SER A 144 -8.76 -1.68 -2.14
CA SER A 144 -7.52 -1.42 -2.87
C SER A 144 -6.31 -1.79 -2.01
N THR A 145 -5.13 -1.86 -2.60
CA THR A 145 -3.92 -2.14 -1.84
C THR A 145 -3.45 -0.91 -1.06
N THR A 146 -2.68 -1.14 0.00
CA THR A 146 -2.05 -0.07 0.78
C THR A 146 -1.06 0.73 -0.08
N GLU A 147 -0.32 0.08 -0.96
CA GLU A 147 0.62 0.68 -1.90
C GLU A 147 -0.09 1.63 -2.89
N GLU A 148 -1.17 1.16 -3.54
CA GLU A 148 -1.97 2.01 -4.44
C GLU A 148 -2.50 3.26 -3.73
N MET A 149 -2.98 3.10 -2.48
CA MET A 149 -3.46 4.24 -1.71
C MET A 149 -2.33 5.14 -1.21
N GLY A 150 -1.18 4.60 -0.85
CA GLY A 150 0.02 5.37 -0.53
C GLY A 150 0.41 6.30 -1.68
N SER A 151 0.50 5.75 -2.89
CA SER A 151 0.77 6.51 -4.11
C SER A 151 -0.33 7.54 -4.41
N LEU A 152 -1.61 7.19 -4.22
CA LEU A 152 -2.72 8.12 -4.39
C LEU A 152 -2.66 9.27 -3.40
N PHE A 153 -2.37 9.00 -2.12
CA PHE A 153 -2.28 10.03 -1.08
C PHE A 153 -1.12 11.00 -1.35
N ALA A 154 0.03 10.49 -1.79
CA ALA A 154 1.15 11.32 -2.20
C ALA A 154 0.80 12.21 -3.41
N THR A 155 0.14 11.66 -4.42
CA THR A 155 -0.33 12.38 -5.61
C THR A 155 -1.38 13.43 -5.22
N GLY A 156 -2.38 13.04 -4.44
CA GLY A 156 -3.46 13.93 -4.00
C GLY A 156 -2.95 15.07 -3.13
N TYR A 157 -1.99 14.81 -2.25
CA TYR A 157 -1.34 15.85 -1.48
C TYR A 157 -0.65 16.89 -2.40
N GLY A 158 0.10 16.43 -3.38
CA GLY A 158 0.79 17.31 -4.34
C GLY A 158 -0.16 18.14 -5.21
N ILE A 159 -1.36 17.64 -5.51
CA ILE A 159 -2.34 18.35 -6.35
C ILE A 159 -3.21 19.29 -5.50
N TYR A 160 -3.68 18.85 -4.34
CA TYR A 160 -4.79 19.50 -3.63
C TYR A 160 -4.38 20.24 -2.37
N LYS A 161 -3.32 19.82 -1.64
CA LYS A 161 -3.00 20.39 -0.32
C LYS A 161 -2.84 21.92 -0.32
N GLY A 162 -2.27 22.48 -1.39
CA GLY A 162 -2.11 23.93 -1.54
C GLY A 162 -3.44 24.74 -1.63
N PHE A 163 -4.57 24.07 -1.81
CA PHE A 163 -5.92 24.68 -1.77
C PHE A 163 -6.60 24.55 -0.39
N TYR A 164 -5.93 23.87 0.54
CA TYR A 164 -6.38 23.62 1.92
C TYR A 164 -5.27 24.00 2.90
N ASP A 165 -4.69 25.20 2.72
CA ASP A 165 -3.54 25.68 3.51
C ASP A 165 -3.88 25.89 4.98
N ASP A 166 -5.14 26.09 5.32
CA ASP A 166 -5.69 26.22 6.67
C ASP A 166 -5.77 24.87 7.43
N MET A 167 -5.68 23.75 6.72
CA MET A 167 -5.68 22.42 7.32
C MET A 167 -4.26 21.95 7.63
N SER A 168 -4.07 21.25 8.74
CA SER A 168 -2.88 20.45 8.97
C SER A 168 -2.76 19.32 7.94
N ASP A 169 -1.58 18.70 7.84
CA ASP A 169 -1.39 17.56 6.93
C ASP A 169 -2.34 16.41 7.28
N LEU A 170 -2.50 16.11 8.58
CA LEU A 170 -3.37 15.04 9.05
C LEU A 170 -4.84 15.31 8.71
N GLU A 171 -5.35 16.50 9.02
CA GLU A 171 -6.73 16.89 8.69
C GLU A 171 -7.01 16.81 7.19
N PHE A 172 -6.05 17.25 6.36
CA PHE A 172 -6.14 17.07 4.91
C PHE A 172 -6.20 15.60 4.52
N GLY A 173 -5.34 14.75 5.10
CA GLY A 173 -5.33 13.30 4.85
C GLY A 173 -6.65 12.63 5.23
N GLU A 174 -7.25 13.00 6.36
CA GLU A 174 -8.55 12.50 6.81
C GLU A 174 -9.68 12.93 5.88
N MET A 175 -9.71 14.20 5.50
CA MET A 175 -10.65 14.75 4.53
C MET A 175 -10.54 14.03 3.17
N PHE A 176 -9.33 13.86 2.67
CA PHE A 176 -9.07 13.19 1.40
C PHE A 176 -9.50 11.72 1.43
N SER A 177 -9.17 11.02 2.51
CA SER A 177 -9.63 9.65 2.78
C SER A 177 -11.14 9.53 2.71
N ALA A 178 -11.85 10.42 3.41
CA ALA A 178 -13.32 10.46 3.43
C ALA A 178 -13.89 10.70 2.04
N GLY A 179 -13.31 11.61 1.26
CA GLY A 179 -13.71 11.86 -0.12
C GLY A 179 -13.61 10.62 -1.01
N ILE A 180 -12.48 9.93 -0.97
CA ILE A 180 -12.26 8.69 -1.75
C ILE A 180 -13.23 7.58 -1.30
N ALA A 181 -13.37 7.35 0.01
CA ALA A 181 -14.27 6.34 0.55
C ALA A 181 -15.74 6.62 0.17
N THR A 182 -16.18 7.87 0.26
CA THR A 182 -17.55 8.28 -0.10
C THR A 182 -17.80 8.13 -1.60
N ALA A 183 -16.82 8.49 -2.45
CA ALA A 183 -16.94 8.27 -3.88
C ALA A 183 -17.12 6.78 -4.21
N VAL A 184 -16.36 5.90 -3.57
CA VAL A 184 -16.49 4.44 -3.75
C VAL A 184 -17.82 3.92 -3.17
N LYS A 185 -18.31 4.49 -2.07
CA LYS A 185 -19.61 4.13 -1.48
C LYS A 185 -20.78 4.48 -2.39
N ASN A 186 -20.74 5.66 -3.03
CA ASN A 186 -21.87 6.23 -3.77
C ASN A 186 -21.90 5.83 -5.25
N TYR A 187 -20.76 5.48 -5.83
CA TYR A 187 -20.63 5.21 -7.26
C TYR A 187 -20.08 3.80 -7.51
N LYS A 188 -20.32 3.29 -8.71
CA LYS A 188 -19.75 2.00 -9.14
C LYS A 188 -18.28 2.18 -9.53
N THR A 189 -17.43 2.38 -8.52
CA THR A 189 -15.98 2.54 -8.68
C THR A 189 -15.22 1.78 -7.59
N SER A 190 -13.90 1.89 -7.59
CA SER A 190 -12.98 1.36 -6.59
C SER A 190 -11.93 2.41 -6.24
N GLY A 191 -11.17 2.19 -5.15
CA GLY A 191 -10.05 3.06 -4.81
C GLY A 191 -9.01 3.12 -5.94
N SER A 192 -8.69 1.98 -6.57
CA SER A 192 -7.73 1.91 -7.69
C SER A 192 -8.21 2.69 -8.93
N GLU A 193 -9.50 2.62 -9.25
CA GLU A 193 -10.07 3.40 -10.36
C GLU A 193 -10.08 4.91 -10.04
N MET A 194 -10.38 5.30 -8.78
CA MET A 194 -10.28 6.69 -8.36
C MET A 194 -8.83 7.19 -8.38
N ALA A 195 -7.86 6.35 -7.99
CA ALA A 195 -6.44 6.68 -8.09
C ALA A 195 -6.01 6.92 -9.55
N SER A 196 -6.46 6.05 -10.46
CA SER A 196 -6.22 6.19 -11.90
C SER A 196 -6.85 7.48 -12.45
N ALA A 197 -8.06 7.82 -12.02
CA ALA A 197 -8.76 9.03 -12.43
C ALA A 197 -8.03 10.30 -11.94
N ILE A 198 -7.70 10.38 -10.67
CA ILE A 198 -7.00 11.53 -10.08
C ILE A 198 -5.64 11.73 -10.74
N SER A 199 -4.87 10.66 -10.93
CA SER A 199 -3.56 10.71 -11.58
C SER A 199 -3.67 11.20 -13.04
N ALA A 200 -4.66 10.70 -13.80
CA ALA A 200 -4.88 11.11 -15.19
C ALA A 200 -5.41 12.56 -15.31
N LEU A 201 -6.30 12.99 -14.40
CA LEU A 201 -6.82 14.35 -14.37
C LEU A 201 -5.71 15.35 -14.00
N GLY A 202 -4.85 14.98 -13.05
CA GLY A 202 -3.80 15.85 -12.53
C GLY A 202 -4.39 17.12 -11.93
N ALA A 203 -3.68 18.23 -12.06
CA ALA A 203 -4.12 19.53 -11.55
C ALA A 203 -5.11 20.29 -12.47
N THR A 204 -5.61 19.67 -13.54
CA THR A 204 -6.42 20.41 -14.55
C THR A 204 -7.68 21.00 -13.94
N ALA A 205 -8.44 20.23 -13.17
CA ALA A 205 -9.68 20.71 -12.55
C ALA A 205 -9.39 21.67 -11.39
N THR A 206 -8.36 21.41 -10.61
CA THR A 206 -7.93 22.28 -9.51
C THR A 206 -7.48 23.64 -10.02
N ASN A 207 -6.74 23.67 -11.14
CA ASN A 207 -6.34 24.92 -11.80
C ASN A 207 -7.55 25.68 -12.41
N ALA A 208 -8.64 24.99 -12.70
CA ALA A 208 -9.92 25.58 -13.09
C ALA A 208 -10.77 25.99 -11.88
N ASN A 209 -10.22 25.94 -10.68
CA ASN A 209 -10.86 26.26 -9.39
C ASN A 209 -12.10 25.40 -9.09
N VAL A 210 -12.13 24.15 -9.58
CA VAL A 210 -13.21 23.20 -9.27
C VAL A 210 -12.92 22.56 -7.91
N PRO A 211 -13.87 22.60 -6.95
CA PRO A 211 -13.70 21.97 -5.64
C PRO A 211 -13.47 20.46 -5.73
N LEU A 212 -12.72 19.89 -4.77
CA LEU A 212 -12.37 18.46 -4.78
C LEU A 212 -13.60 17.56 -4.73
N GLU A 213 -14.61 17.89 -3.93
CA GLU A 213 -15.86 17.15 -3.82
C GLU A 213 -16.60 17.06 -5.17
N GLU A 214 -16.59 18.14 -5.95
CA GLU A 214 -17.18 18.15 -7.30
C GLU A 214 -16.36 17.28 -8.25
N GLN A 215 -15.03 17.37 -8.21
CA GLN A 215 -14.16 16.53 -9.02
C GLN A 215 -14.41 15.04 -8.76
N LEU A 216 -14.49 14.65 -7.47
CA LEU A 216 -14.74 13.26 -7.07
C LEU A 216 -16.13 12.78 -7.49
N ALA A 217 -17.16 13.64 -7.37
CA ALA A 217 -18.52 13.31 -7.80
C ALA A 217 -18.59 13.07 -9.32
N ILE A 218 -18.03 13.98 -10.12
CA ILE A 218 -17.99 13.85 -11.57
C ILE A 218 -17.25 12.60 -12.00
N MET A 219 -16.04 12.40 -11.49
CA MET A 219 -15.26 11.21 -11.81
C MET A 219 -15.97 9.93 -11.38
N GLY A 220 -16.55 9.90 -10.17
CA GLY A 220 -17.32 8.75 -9.69
C GLY A 220 -18.51 8.44 -10.59
N GLN A 221 -19.28 9.44 -11.01
CA GLN A 221 -20.45 9.24 -11.86
C GLN A 221 -20.07 8.76 -13.26
N LEU A 222 -18.99 9.29 -13.85
CA LEU A 222 -18.45 8.80 -15.12
C LEU A 222 -18.00 7.35 -15.04
N GLN A 223 -17.35 6.98 -13.95
CA GLN A 223 -16.85 5.61 -13.72
C GLN A 223 -17.95 4.55 -13.55
N THR A 224 -19.19 4.95 -13.45
CA THR A 224 -20.29 3.97 -13.52
C THR A 224 -20.33 3.21 -14.85
N THR A 225 -19.76 3.78 -15.90
CA THR A 225 -19.78 3.26 -17.28
C THR A 225 -18.43 3.12 -17.96
N MET A 226 -17.35 3.67 -17.36
CA MET A 226 -16.02 3.67 -17.96
C MET A 226 -14.92 3.57 -16.89
N SER A 227 -13.67 3.36 -17.32
CA SER A 227 -12.50 3.34 -16.42
C SER A 227 -12.17 4.74 -15.88
N GLY A 228 -11.41 4.77 -14.76
CA GLY A 228 -10.98 6.04 -14.15
C GLY A 228 -10.18 6.92 -15.09
N SER A 229 -9.23 6.36 -15.82
CA SER A 229 -8.42 7.10 -16.80
C SER A 229 -9.25 7.67 -17.96
N GLU A 230 -10.26 6.92 -18.42
CA GLU A 230 -11.18 7.39 -19.48
C GLU A 230 -12.08 8.52 -18.96
N ALA A 231 -12.62 8.39 -17.75
CA ALA A 231 -13.40 9.41 -17.07
C ALA A 231 -12.61 10.72 -16.96
N ALA A 232 -11.37 10.64 -16.48
CA ALA A 232 -10.47 11.78 -16.38
C ALA A 232 -10.16 12.42 -17.73
N THR A 233 -9.99 11.64 -18.79
CA THR A 233 -9.73 12.14 -20.15
C THR A 233 -10.92 12.96 -20.67
N LYS A 234 -12.15 12.45 -20.50
CA LYS A 234 -13.36 13.17 -20.90
C LYS A 234 -13.53 14.45 -20.07
N TYR A 235 -13.30 14.38 -18.76
CA TYR A 235 -13.41 15.54 -17.89
C TYR A 235 -12.36 16.61 -18.21
N LYS A 236 -11.12 16.21 -18.41
CA LYS A 236 -10.04 17.12 -18.85
C LYS A 236 -10.34 17.79 -20.18
N SER A 237 -10.88 17.04 -21.14
CA SER A 237 -11.30 17.57 -22.45
C SER A 237 -12.39 18.62 -22.30
N PHE A 238 -13.39 18.38 -21.46
CA PHE A 238 -14.44 19.34 -21.14
C PHE A 238 -13.85 20.62 -20.51
N LEU A 239 -13.07 20.49 -19.44
CA LEU A 239 -12.50 21.63 -18.71
C LEU A 239 -11.67 22.55 -19.60
N ASN A 240 -10.88 21.98 -20.50
CA ASN A 240 -10.02 22.74 -21.40
C ASN A 240 -10.80 23.58 -22.42
N GLN A 241 -12.06 23.25 -22.69
CA GLN A 241 -12.87 23.90 -23.70
C GLN A 241 -14.09 24.66 -23.14
N ALA A 242 -14.45 24.44 -21.88
CA ALA A 242 -15.70 24.89 -21.27
C ALA A 242 -15.96 26.39 -21.48
N SER A 243 -15.00 27.27 -21.18
CA SER A 243 -15.13 28.71 -21.34
C SER A 243 -15.41 29.09 -22.78
N SER A 244 -14.59 28.63 -23.74
CA SER A 244 -14.74 28.91 -25.16
C SER A 244 -16.02 28.31 -25.76
N ALA A 245 -16.42 27.13 -25.27
CA ALA A 245 -17.65 26.48 -25.70
C ALA A 245 -18.89 27.26 -25.24
N GLY A 246 -18.91 27.78 -24.03
CA GLY A 246 -19.97 28.65 -23.52
C GLY A 246 -20.16 29.84 -24.41
N GLU A 247 -19.11 30.57 -24.77
CA GLU A 247 -19.15 31.72 -25.66
C GLU A 247 -19.74 31.34 -27.04
N LYS A 248 -19.28 30.24 -27.67
CA LYS A 248 -19.78 29.77 -28.96
C LYS A 248 -21.25 29.38 -28.92
N LEU A 249 -21.73 28.85 -27.80
CA LEU A 249 -23.12 28.47 -27.57
C LEU A 249 -24.01 29.64 -27.19
N GLY A 250 -23.43 30.83 -26.94
CA GLY A 250 -24.15 31.99 -26.42
C GLY A 250 -24.60 31.79 -24.95
N LEU A 251 -23.89 30.96 -24.20
CA LEU A 251 -24.11 30.66 -22.79
C LEU A 251 -22.98 31.20 -21.92
N THR A 252 -23.25 31.43 -20.65
CA THR A 252 -22.26 31.91 -19.70
C THR A 252 -21.85 30.76 -18.77
N PHE A 253 -20.65 30.21 -18.99
CA PHE A 253 -20.08 29.16 -18.13
C PHE A 253 -19.07 29.70 -17.10
N LEU A 254 -18.95 31.02 -17.02
CA LEU A 254 -18.08 31.70 -16.07
C LEU A 254 -18.89 32.58 -15.13
N ASP A 255 -18.44 32.68 -13.88
CA ASP A 255 -18.97 33.64 -12.91
C ASP A 255 -18.42 35.06 -13.13
N THR A 256 -18.82 36.00 -12.28
CA THR A 256 -18.39 37.41 -12.33
C THR A 256 -16.89 37.61 -12.10
N ASN A 257 -16.18 36.60 -11.60
CA ASN A 257 -14.74 36.59 -11.34
C ASN A 257 -13.96 35.86 -12.45
N ASN A 258 -14.63 35.50 -13.54
CA ASN A 258 -14.10 34.63 -14.61
C ASN A 258 -13.66 33.22 -14.12
N GLN A 259 -14.27 32.72 -13.06
CA GLN A 259 -14.12 31.33 -12.61
C GLN A 259 -15.20 30.48 -13.31
N LEU A 260 -14.84 29.21 -13.59
CA LEU A 260 -15.79 28.25 -14.14
C LEU A 260 -16.94 28.02 -13.15
N LEU A 261 -18.18 28.06 -13.63
CA LEU A 261 -19.36 27.68 -12.87
C LEU A 261 -19.25 26.19 -12.46
N SER A 262 -19.99 25.79 -11.43
CA SER A 262 -20.11 24.38 -11.08
C SER A 262 -20.67 23.55 -12.24
N MET A 263 -20.33 22.28 -12.32
CA MET A 263 -20.88 21.40 -13.36
C MET A 263 -22.41 21.33 -13.32
N PRO A 264 -23.10 21.24 -12.16
CA PRO A 264 -24.55 21.33 -12.10
C PRO A 264 -25.12 22.64 -12.72
N ASP A 265 -24.46 23.79 -12.47
CA ASP A 265 -24.87 25.06 -13.03
C ASP A 265 -24.68 25.10 -14.54
N ILE A 266 -23.53 24.64 -15.06
CA ILE A 266 -23.26 24.54 -16.50
C ILE A 266 -24.29 23.63 -17.19
N LEU A 267 -24.60 22.49 -16.59
CA LEU A 267 -25.62 21.59 -17.14
C LEU A 267 -27.03 22.23 -17.12
N THR A 268 -27.33 23.06 -16.11
CA THR A 268 -28.58 23.84 -16.04
C THR A 268 -28.64 24.89 -17.12
N GLU A 269 -27.55 25.60 -17.38
CA GLU A 269 -27.44 26.53 -18.51
C GLU A 269 -27.66 25.81 -19.85
N LEU A 270 -27.08 24.63 -20.04
CA LEU A 270 -27.31 23.79 -21.22
C LEU A 270 -28.78 23.34 -21.31
N LYS A 271 -29.43 22.98 -20.21
CA LYS A 271 -30.86 22.65 -20.18
C LYS A 271 -31.74 23.83 -20.48
N SER A 272 -31.37 25.05 -20.11
CA SER A 272 -32.10 26.25 -20.45
C SER A 272 -32.16 26.50 -21.98
N LYS A 273 -31.10 26.06 -22.68
CA LYS A 273 -30.99 26.20 -24.15
C LYS A 273 -31.64 25.05 -24.91
N TYR A 274 -31.38 23.80 -24.49
CA TYR A 274 -31.75 22.59 -25.25
C TYR A 274 -32.96 21.84 -24.68
N GLY A 275 -33.44 22.19 -23.49
CA GLY A 275 -34.53 21.48 -22.81
C GLY A 275 -34.08 20.21 -22.10
N GLU A 276 -35.02 19.27 -21.94
CA GLU A 276 -34.72 18.04 -21.13
C GLU A 276 -33.88 17.03 -21.88
N THR A 277 -33.82 17.04 -23.19
CA THR A 277 -33.08 16.08 -24.01
C THR A 277 -32.35 16.82 -25.15
N ILE A 278 -31.15 16.36 -25.45
CA ILE A 278 -30.30 16.87 -26.53
C ILE A 278 -30.51 16.02 -27.77
N ASP A 279 -30.99 16.61 -28.87
CA ASP A 279 -31.18 15.92 -30.14
C ASP A 279 -29.88 15.80 -30.95
N ALA A 280 -29.95 15.16 -32.12
CA ALA A 280 -28.78 14.95 -32.98
C ALA A 280 -28.21 16.26 -33.61
N VAL A 281 -29.03 17.28 -33.79
CA VAL A 281 -28.58 18.56 -34.31
C VAL A 281 -27.88 19.35 -33.21
N GLU A 282 -28.44 19.34 -32.02
CA GLU A 282 -27.89 19.96 -30.81
C GLU A 282 -26.58 19.30 -30.39
N LYS A 283 -26.47 17.96 -30.50
CA LYS A 283 -25.19 17.26 -30.29
C LYS A 283 -24.11 17.69 -31.26
N ARG A 284 -24.47 17.97 -32.51
CA ARG A 284 -23.51 18.50 -33.48
C ARG A 284 -23.07 19.91 -33.10
N GLU A 285 -24.00 20.75 -32.65
CA GLU A 285 -23.68 22.10 -32.16
C GLU A 285 -22.74 22.03 -30.94
N LEU A 286 -23.01 21.16 -29.99
CA LEU A 286 -22.12 20.90 -28.85
C LEU A 286 -20.74 20.46 -29.32
N LYS A 287 -20.68 19.54 -30.29
CA LYS A 287 -19.39 19.06 -30.81
C LYS A 287 -18.60 20.17 -31.51
N GLU A 288 -19.27 21.05 -32.27
CA GLU A 288 -18.66 22.22 -32.89
C GLU A 288 -18.18 23.24 -31.85
N ALA A 289 -18.91 23.39 -30.74
CA ALA A 289 -18.54 24.30 -29.65
C ALA A 289 -17.35 23.78 -28.86
N PHE A 290 -17.41 22.55 -28.36
CA PHE A 290 -16.38 21.92 -27.56
C PHE A 290 -15.21 21.37 -28.38
N GLY A 291 -15.40 21.07 -29.64
CA GLY A 291 -14.35 20.59 -30.55
C GLY A 291 -13.92 19.13 -30.36
N THR A 292 -14.48 18.39 -29.39
CA THR A 292 -14.10 17.01 -29.06
C THR A 292 -15.32 16.14 -28.76
N ASP A 293 -15.25 14.86 -29.14
CA ASP A 293 -16.26 13.85 -28.76
C ASP A 293 -16.26 13.52 -27.30
N GLU A 294 -15.10 13.60 -26.64
CA GLU A 294 -14.91 13.31 -25.21
C GLU A 294 -15.71 14.29 -24.34
N ALA A 295 -15.67 15.58 -24.64
CA ALA A 295 -16.42 16.59 -23.90
C ALA A 295 -17.95 16.41 -24.10
N VAL A 296 -18.38 16.10 -25.31
CA VAL A 296 -19.81 15.82 -25.59
C VAL A 296 -20.25 14.54 -24.86
N ALA A 297 -19.44 13.49 -24.86
CA ALA A 297 -19.75 12.24 -24.14
C ALA A 297 -19.86 12.43 -22.63
N LEU A 298 -19.08 13.34 -22.04
CA LEU A 298 -19.24 13.73 -20.64
C LEU A 298 -20.60 14.40 -20.42
N ILE A 299 -20.94 15.40 -21.27
CA ILE A 299 -22.22 16.09 -21.16
C ILE A 299 -23.37 15.10 -21.29
N ASP A 300 -23.36 14.22 -22.30
CA ASP A 300 -24.41 13.21 -22.52
C ASP A 300 -24.67 12.36 -21.29
N LEU A 301 -23.59 11.98 -20.54
CA LEU A 301 -23.71 11.13 -19.38
C LEU A 301 -24.27 11.90 -18.16
N LEU A 302 -23.86 13.15 -17.99
CA LEU A 302 -24.24 13.96 -16.83
C LEU A 302 -25.55 14.72 -17.03
N TYR A 303 -25.96 15.01 -18.27
CA TYR A 303 -27.07 15.89 -18.61
C TYR A 303 -28.39 15.50 -17.94
N ASN A 304 -28.73 14.22 -17.94
CA ASN A 304 -29.94 13.69 -17.31
C ASN A 304 -29.78 13.36 -15.81
N ASN A 305 -28.59 13.59 -15.25
CA ASN A 305 -28.24 13.20 -13.89
C ASN A 305 -27.82 14.40 -13.02
N VAL A 306 -28.25 15.61 -13.36
CA VAL A 306 -27.84 16.86 -12.65
C VAL A 306 -28.18 16.81 -11.17
N GLU A 307 -29.41 16.41 -10.82
CA GLU A 307 -29.86 16.31 -9.42
C GLU A 307 -29.06 15.25 -8.64
N THR A 308 -28.76 14.11 -9.29
CA THR A 308 -27.91 13.06 -8.69
C THR A 308 -26.48 13.53 -8.50
N LEU A 309 -25.96 14.32 -9.45
CA LEU A 309 -24.63 14.90 -9.35
C LEU A 309 -24.56 15.91 -8.20
N ASP A 310 -25.54 16.82 -8.11
CA ASP A 310 -25.60 17.83 -7.04
C ASP A 310 -25.72 17.18 -5.66
N SER A 311 -26.61 16.19 -5.51
CA SER A 311 -26.72 15.41 -4.26
C SER A 311 -25.42 14.68 -3.92
N GLY A 312 -24.73 14.12 -4.90
CA GLY A 312 -23.44 13.46 -4.72
C GLY A 312 -22.34 14.41 -4.27
N ILE A 313 -22.30 15.64 -4.80
CA ILE A 313 -21.37 16.69 -4.36
C ILE A 313 -21.64 17.05 -2.89
N GLN A 314 -22.91 17.23 -2.51
CA GLN A 314 -23.28 17.54 -1.12
C GLN A 314 -22.92 16.41 -0.15
N ASP A 315 -23.15 15.16 -0.53
CA ASP A 315 -22.75 13.99 0.28
C ASP A 315 -21.24 13.92 0.48
N LEU A 316 -20.47 14.15 -0.58
CA LEU A 316 -19.01 14.20 -0.52
C LEU A 316 -18.55 15.35 0.39
N GLN A 317 -19.08 16.54 0.21
CA GLN A 317 -18.76 17.69 1.06
C GLN A 317 -19.08 17.42 2.53
N GLY A 318 -20.22 16.82 2.82
CA GLY A 318 -20.62 16.42 4.18
C GLY A 318 -19.66 15.41 4.80
N SER A 319 -19.31 14.37 4.03
CA SER A 319 -18.38 13.31 4.49
C SER A 319 -16.98 13.86 4.70
N MET A 320 -16.46 14.66 3.78
CA MET A 320 -15.13 15.28 3.87
C MET A 320 -15.01 16.22 5.09
N LYS A 321 -16.07 16.93 5.45
CA LYS A 321 -16.13 17.76 6.67
C LYS A 321 -16.14 16.92 7.95
N ASN A 322 -16.65 15.71 7.91
CA ASN A 322 -16.72 14.79 9.06
C ASN A 322 -15.42 13.98 9.26
N GLY A 323 -14.39 14.21 8.45
CA GLY A 323 -13.10 13.55 8.55
C GLY A 323 -13.17 12.05 8.26
N ILE A 324 -12.40 11.24 8.98
CA ILE A 324 -12.13 9.82 8.67
C ILE A 324 -13.34 8.87 8.89
N SER A 325 -14.42 9.31 9.53
CA SER A 325 -15.49 8.43 10.06
C SER A 325 -16.11 7.50 9.02
N VAL A 326 -16.38 7.96 7.79
CA VAL A 326 -16.95 7.12 6.74
C VAL A 326 -15.98 6.02 6.29
N THR A 327 -14.69 6.33 6.25
CA THR A 327 -13.64 5.37 5.91
C THR A 327 -13.53 4.27 6.97
N GLU A 328 -13.57 4.66 8.25
CA GLU A 328 -13.56 3.71 9.37
C GLU A 328 -14.78 2.80 9.34
N GLU A 329 -15.98 3.34 9.18
CA GLU A 329 -17.23 2.55 9.06
C GLU A 329 -17.14 1.51 7.95
N MET A 330 -16.68 1.90 6.76
CA MET A 330 -16.54 1.00 5.62
C MET A 330 -15.46 -0.06 5.87
N ALA A 331 -14.31 0.34 6.42
CA ALA A 331 -13.23 -0.58 6.73
C ALA A 331 -13.63 -1.59 7.80
N GLU A 332 -14.30 -1.14 8.87
CA GLU A 332 -14.82 -2.01 9.94
C GLU A 332 -15.86 -3.02 9.42
N ALA A 333 -16.79 -2.58 8.57
CA ALA A 333 -17.78 -3.47 7.97
C ALA A 333 -17.12 -4.60 7.19
N ILE A 334 -16.06 -4.32 6.43
CA ILE A 334 -15.28 -5.32 5.71
C ILE A 334 -14.49 -6.19 6.68
N ASN A 335 -13.83 -5.61 7.67
CA ASN A 335 -12.92 -6.30 8.59
C ASN A 335 -13.65 -7.24 9.57
N ASN A 336 -14.93 -7.00 9.83
CA ASN A 336 -15.72 -7.77 10.80
C ASN A 336 -16.20 -9.15 10.31
N THR A 337 -15.87 -9.54 9.08
CA THR A 337 -16.23 -10.87 8.56
C THR A 337 -15.34 -11.97 9.20
N PRO A 338 -15.82 -13.22 9.32
CA PRO A 338 -15.04 -14.32 9.88
C PRO A 338 -13.72 -14.57 9.14
N GLU A 339 -13.72 -14.43 7.81
CA GLU A 339 -12.53 -14.58 7.01
C GLU A 339 -11.47 -13.52 7.34
N GLN A 340 -11.87 -12.27 7.45
CA GLN A 340 -10.96 -11.17 7.75
C GLN A 340 -10.41 -11.29 9.19
N LYS A 341 -11.23 -11.67 10.16
CA LYS A 341 -10.78 -11.97 11.53
C LYS A 341 -9.73 -13.09 11.56
N PHE A 342 -9.90 -14.10 10.72
CA PHE A 342 -8.88 -15.15 10.59
C PHE A 342 -7.59 -14.64 9.92
N GLN A 343 -7.68 -13.74 8.96
CA GLN A 343 -6.51 -13.08 8.36
C GLN A 343 -5.77 -12.24 9.40
N VAL A 344 -6.48 -11.44 10.20
CA VAL A 344 -5.87 -10.69 11.32
C VAL A 344 -5.12 -11.61 12.26
N LEU A 345 -5.71 -12.73 12.66
CA LEU A 345 -5.02 -13.71 13.52
C LEU A 345 -3.73 -14.23 12.87
N LYS A 346 -3.75 -14.53 11.57
CA LYS A 346 -2.52 -14.95 10.87
C LYS A 346 -1.45 -13.86 10.87
N GLN A 347 -1.84 -12.61 10.66
CA GLN A 347 -0.94 -11.46 10.69
C GLN A 347 -0.34 -11.28 12.10
N GLN A 348 -1.15 -11.40 13.15
CA GLN A 348 -0.68 -11.33 14.53
C GLN A 348 0.33 -12.44 14.85
N ILE A 349 0.07 -13.67 14.40
CA ILE A 349 1.03 -14.78 14.55
C ILE A 349 2.33 -14.48 13.81
N HIS A 350 2.24 -13.97 12.57
CA HIS A 350 3.42 -13.61 11.78
C HIS A 350 4.24 -12.51 12.46
N ASN A 351 3.60 -11.44 12.92
CA ASN A 351 4.25 -10.33 13.61
C ASN A 351 4.98 -10.80 14.89
N ASN A 352 4.40 -11.77 15.63
CA ASN A 352 5.05 -12.36 16.79
C ASN A 352 6.27 -13.22 16.40
N VAL A 353 6.20 -13.94 15.28
CA VAL A 353 7.33 -14.70 14.74
C VAL A 353 8.46 -13.77 14.29
N GLU A 354 8.15 -12.65 13.66
CA GLU A 354 9.13 -11.62 13.32
C GLU A 354 9.81 -11.04 14.56
N GLU A 355 9.05 -10.76 15.62
CA GLU A 355 9.60 -10.21 16.86
C GLU A 355 10.61 -11.17 17.51
N LEU A 356 10.33 -12.47 17.47
CA LEU A 356 11.30 -13.50 17.87
C LEU A 356 12.54 -13.51 16.95
N GLY A 357 12.32 -13.35 15.64
CA GLY A 357 13.40 -13.27 14.65
C GLY A 357 14.29 -12.04 14.86
N ASN A 358 13.71 -10.87 15.13
CA ASN A 358 14.44 -9.65 15.45
C ASN A 358 15.38 -9.82 16.66
N GLY A 359 14.94 -10.55 17.68
CA GLY A 359 15.78 -10.89 18.84
C GLY A 359 16.98 -11.81 18.50
N LEU A 360 16.90 -12.57 17.41
CA LEU A 360 17.96 -13.47 16.95
C LEU A 360 18.89 -12.82 15.91
N LEU A 361 18.50 -11.74 15.26
CA LEU A 361 19.28 -11.06 14.21
C LEU A 361 20.71 -10.72 14.61
N PRO A 362 21.01 -10.17 15.81
CA PRO A 362 22.38 -9.87 16.21
C PRO A 362 23.28 -11.11 16.25
N ALA A 363 22.74 -12.25 16.69
CA ALA A 363 23.50 -13.51 16.75
C ALA A 363 23.76 -14.07 15.34
N VAL A 364 22.78 -13.96 14.45
CA VAL A 364 22.91 -14.38 13.05
C VAL A 364 23.90 -13.50 12.30
N ASN A 365 23.80 -12.17 12.42
CA ASN A 365 24.72 -11.23 11.79
C ASN A 365 26.17 -11.46 12.22
N ASN A 366 26.43 -11.62 13.54
CA ASN A 366 27.75 -11.97 14.05
C ASN A 366 28.30 -13.29 13.48
N THR A 367 27.40 -14.24 13.19
CA THR A 367 27.79 -15.52 12.58
C THR A 367 28.09 -15.35 11.11
N MET A 368 27.29 -14.59 10.37
CA MET A 368 27.49 -14.29 8.94
C MET A 368 28.82 -13.52 8.74
N ASP A 369 29.13 -12.55 9.58
CA ASP A 369 30.42 -11.81 9.53
C ASP A 369 31.62 -12.72 9.72
N LYS A 370 31.55 -13.67 10.67
CA LYS A 370 32.59 -14.67 10.89
C LYS A 370 32.74 -15.62 9.71
N VAL A 371 31.62 -16.11 9.15
CA VAL A 371 31.61 -16.98 7.97
C VAL A 371 32.15 -16.23 6.76
N SER A 372 31.75 -15.00 6.52
CA SER A 372 32.27 -14.15 5.47
C SER A 372 33.78 -13.93 5.60
N GLY A 373 34.27 -13.68 6.81
CA GLY A 373 35.70 -13.56 7.12
C GLY A 373 36.47 -14.86 6.82
N LEU A 374 35.89 -16.01 7.12
CA LEU A 374 36.50 -17.32 6.78
C LEU A 374 36.52 -17.58 5.27
N ILE A 375 35.44 -17.24 4.56
CA ILE A 375 35.36 -17.37 3.09
C ILE A 375 36.41 -16.46 2.46
N GLN A 376 36.54 -15.20 2.89
CA GLN A 376 37.56 -14.28 2.37
C GLN A 376 38.98 -14.77 2.63
N LYS A 377 39.27 -15.32 3.83
CA LYS A 377 40.57 -15.95 4.14
C LYS A 377 40.81 -17.18 3.28
N GLY A 378 39.79 -18.02 3.09
CA GLY A 378 39.83 -19.20 2.20
C GLY A 378 40.11 -18.79 0.74
N SER A 379 39.38 -17.79 0.22
CA SER A 379 39.61 -17.27 -1.15
C SER A 379 41.00 -16.70 -1.34
N LYS A 380 41.50 -15.92 -0.37
CA LYS A 380 42.90 -15.40 -0.38
C LYS A 380 43.92 -16.54 -0.34
N TRP A 381 43.68 -17.58 0.46
CA TRP A 381 44.56 -18.72 0.51
C TRP A 381 44.58 -19.48 -0.82
N ILE A 382 43.40 -19.75 -1.42
CA ILE A 382 43.26 -20.36 -2.74
C ILE A 382 43.98 -19.53 -3.81
N SER A 383 43.79 -18.21 -3.82
CA SER A 383 44.42 -17.30 -4.77
C SER A 383 45.96 -17.28 -4.63
N ASN A 384 46.45 -17.34 -3.39
CA ASN A 384 47.90 -17.34 -3.12
C ASN A 384 48.58 -18.70 -3.28
N ASN A 385 47.82 -19.82 -3.42
CA ASN A 385 48.33 -21.17 -3.47
C ASN A 385 47.76 -21.96 -4.66
N GLN A 386 47.59 -21.30 -5.81
CA GLN A 386 46.96 -21.89 -7.01
C GLN A 386 47.62 -23.21 -7.48
N GLU A 387 48.95 -23.29 -7.42
CA GLU A 387 49.67 -24.51 -7.77
C GLU A 387 49.35 -25.69 -6.82
N THR A 388 49.24 -25.40 -5.52
CA THR A 388 48.86 -26.42 -4.55
C THR A 388 47.43 -26.88 -4.72
N VAL A 389 46.50 -25.94 -5.00
CA VAL A 389 45.09 -26.23 -5.25
C VAL A 389 44.93 -27.04 -6.52
N GLN A 390 45.65 -26.70 -7.59
CA GLN A 390 45.67 -27.46 -8.85
C GLN A 390 46.23 -28.87 -8.65
N SER A 391 47.27 -29.04 -7.84
CA SER A 391 47.83 -30.34 -7.51
C SER A 391 46.83 -31.21 -6.70
N ILE A 392 46.12 -30.63 -5.72
CA ILE A 392 45.07 -31.31 -4.96
C ILE A 392 43.91 -31.71 -5.87
N MET A 393 43.45 -30.81 -6.77
CA MET A 393 42.40 -31.10 -7.75
C MET A 393 42.81 -32.23 -8.71
N ASN A 394 44.02 -32.21 -9.18
CA ASN A 394 44.53 -33.28 -10.05
C ASN A 394 44.62 -34.65 -9.34
N ILE A 395 44.95 -34.66 -8.05
CA ILE A 395 44.92 -35.87 -7.21
C ILE A 395 43.48 -36.34 -7.02
N ALA A 396 42.56 -35.43 -6.70
CA ALA A 396 41.14 -35.74 -6.49
C ALA A 396 40.47 -36.29 -7.79
N LEU A 397 40.82 -35.74 -8.94
CA LEU A 397 40.40 -36.25 -10.25
C LEU A 397 40.95 -37.65 -10.55
N LYS A 398 42.19 -37.90 -10.22
CA LYS A 398 42.83 -39.24 -10.38
C LYS A 398 42.27 -40.30 -9.44
N LEU A 399 41.80 -39.91 -8.26
CA LEU A 399 41.19 -40.80 -7.25
C LEU A 399 39.68 -40.99 -7.42
N GLY A 400 39.04 -40.39 -8.45
CA GLY A 400 37.60 -40.55 -8.69
C GLY A 400 36.70 -39.92 -7.63
N VAL A 401 37.22 -39.02 -6.79
CA VAL A 401 36.50 -38.38 -5.71
C VAL A 401 35.61 -37.21 -6.20
N PHE A 402 35.54 -36.96 -7.50
CA PHE A 402 34.77 -35.88 -8.12
C PHE A 402 33.26 -35.99 -7.90
N TRP A 403 32.77 -37.14 -7.46
CA TRP A 403 31.33 -37.36 -7.20
C TRP A 403 30.82 -36.71 -5.90
N ILE A 404 31.69 -36.37 -4.99
CA ILE A 404 31.29 -35.82 -3.69
C ILE A 404 31.09 -34.30 -3.77
N VAL A 405 31.79 -33.58 -4.63
CA VAL A 405 31.72 -32.11 -4.74
C VAL A 405 30.46 -31.66 -5.50
N ASN A 406 30.02 -32.42 -6.50
CA ASN A 406 28.82 -32.06 -7.28
C ASN A 406 27.50 -32.32 -6.54
N THR A 407 27.49 -33.22 -5.54
CA THR A 407 26.30 -33.48 -4.71
C THR A 407 26.08 -32.40 -3.65
N PHE A 408 27.09 -31.59 -3.35
CA PHE A 408 26.97 -30.46 -2.43
C PHE A 408 26.60 -29.15 -3.12
N SER A 409 26.92 -28.98 -4.42
CA SER A 409 26.62 -27.77 -5.18
C SER A 409 25.11 -27.62 -5.49
N ASP A 410 24.41 -28.73 -5.79
CA ASP A 410 22.98 -28.71 -6.15
C ASP A 410 22.01 -28.61 -4.97
N LYS A 411 22.52 -28.52 -3.73
CA LYS A 411 21.69 -28.36 -2.53
C LYS A 411 21.86 -27.01 -1.82
N PHE A 412 22.71 -26.11 -2.35
CA PHE A 412 23.02 -24.83 -1.71
C PHE A 412 22.95 -23.61 -2.67
N PHE A 413 22.39 -23.77 -3.87
CA PHE A 413 21.97 -22.63 -4.72
C PHE A 413 20.50 -22.75 -5.10
#